data_3dfc75258c96a0a0121739fe0b696a4b
#
_entry.id   3dfc75258c96a0a0121739fe0b696a4b
#
_cell.length_a   1.000
_cell.length_b   1.000
_cell.length_c   1.000
_cell.angle_alpha   90.00
_cell.angle_beta   90.00
_cell.angle_gamma   90.00
#
_symmetry.space_group_name_H-M   'P 1'
#
loop_
_entity.id
_entity.type
_entity.pdbx_description
1 polymer ?
#
loop_
_entity_poly.entity_id
_entity_poly.type
_entity_poly.pdbx_seq_one_letter_code
_entity_poly.pdbx_strand_id
1 'polypeptide(L)'
;NAFEGRAVVFDGPEDYHHRIDDPSEKIDENCILVMRGAGPKGYPGGAEVVNMRAPAYLLKAGVEALPCIGDGRQSGTSGSPSILNAAPEAPDNGGLAVLQTGDTIRIDLNEFSANILISEDEYASRREALIAAGGFAVPESQTPWQQYFRELVEPFDKGMTLRGADNYKDVARKGLPRDNH
;
A
#
# COMPACT_ATOMS: atom_id res chain seq x y z
N ASN A 1 3.01 3.62 23.18
CA ASN A 1 3.34 4.51 22.08
C ASN A 1 2.23 4.46 21.03
N ALA A 2 1.25 5.33 21.17
CA ALA A 2 0.19 5.54 20.18
C ALA A 2 0.25 6.98 19.69
N PHE A 3 -0.11 7.21 18.43
CA PHE A 3 -0.27 8.54 17.85
C PHE A 3 -1.40 8.56 16.84
N GLU A 4 -1.93 9.74 16.60
CA GLU A 4 -2.97 9.99 15.63
C GLU A 4 -2.47 11.03 14.63
N GLY A 5 -2.81 10.87 13.37
CA GLY A 5 -2.44 11.81 12.33
C GLY A 5 -3.46 11.86 11.21
N ARG A 6 -3.50 12.99 10.51
CA ARG A 6 -4.33 13.18 9.33
C ARG A 6 -3.74 12.41 8.15
N ALA A 7 -4.53 11.56 7.53
CA ALA A 7 -4.13 10.87 6.33
C ALA A 7 -4.01 11.82 5.13
N VAL A 8 -2.95 11.65 4.35
CA VAL A 8 -2.81 12.19 3.00
C VAL A 8 -2.60 11.00 2.07
N VAL A 9 -3.63 10.69 1.28
CA VAL A 9 -3.70 9.45 0.50
C VAL A 9 -3.29 9.70 -0.94
N PHE A 10 -2.37 8.85 -1.43
CA PHE A 10 -1.88 8.83 -2.78
C PHE A 10 -2.23 7.51 -3.47
N ASP A 11 -2.76 7.59 -4.67
CA ASP A 11 -3.15 6.44 -5.50
C ASP A 11 -1.97 5.99 -6.37
N GLY A 12 -0.98 5.38 -5.72
CA GLY A 12 0.25 4.92 -6.36
C GLY A 12 1.37 5.96 -6.40
N PRO A 13 2.55 5.55 -6.89
CA PRO A 13 3.75 6.40 -6.88
C PRO A 13 3.65 7.61 -7.81
N GLU A 14 2.95 7.51 -8.92
CA GLU A 14 2.77 8.61 -9.86
C GLU A 14 1.98 9.76 -9.23
N ASP A 15 0.85 9.45 -8.58
CA ASP A 15 0.03 10.43 -7.87
C ASP A 15 0.82 11.09 -6.73
N TYR A 16 1.58 10.28 -5.97
CA TYR A 16 2.47 10.80 -4.94
C TYR A 16 3.47 11.81 -5.51
N HIS A 17 4.17 11.49 -6.60
CA HIS A 17 5.16 12.38 -7.19
C HIS A 17 4.57 13.70 -7.68
N HIS A 18 3.34 13.68 -8.16
CA HIS A 18 2.65 14.88 -8.61
C HIS A 18 2.20 15.78 -7.46
N ARG A 19 1.80 15.20 -6.33
CA ARG A 19 1.09 15.92 -5.27
C ARG A 19 1.90 16.19 -4.02
N ILE A 20 3.00 15.49 -3.77
CA ILE A 20 3.72 15.58 -2.49
C ILE A 20 4.20 17.01 -2.16
N ASP A 21 4.53 17.79 -3.13
CA ASP A 21 5.00 19.17 -2.94
C ASP A 21 3.90 20.23 -3.17
N ASP A 22 2.66 19.81 -3.44
CA ASP A 22 1.54 20.72 -3.64
C ASP A 22 1.07 21.30 -2.29
N PRO A 23 1.14 22.64 -2.09
CA PRO A 23 0.70 23.27 -0.86
C PRO A 23 -0.80 23.08 -0.55
N SER A 24 -1.62 22.79 -1.56
CA SER A 24 -3.08 22.54 -1.37
C SER A 24 -3.37 21.28 -0.57
N GLU A 25 -2.44 20.31 -0.53
CA GLU A 25 -2.52 19.11 0.29
C GLU A 25 -2.40 19.41 1.80
N LYS A 26 -1.87 20.59 2.14
CA LYS A 26 -1.72 21.06 3.53
C LYS A 26 -1.01 20.03 4.42
N ILE A 27 0.06 19.44 3.90
CA ILE A 27 0.84 18.46 4.63
C ILE A 27 1.64 19.18 5.71
N ASP A 28 1.50 18.74 6.95
CA ASP A 28 2.24 19.23 8.10
C ASP A 28 2.88 18.05 8.88
N GLU A 29 3.54 18.35 9.98
CA GLU A 29 4.23 17.37 10.83
C GLU A 29 3.31 16.36 11.52
N ASN A 30 1.98 16.62 11.53
CA ASN A 30 0.98 15.72 12.10
C ASN A 30 0.29 14.84 11.05
N CYS A 31 0.79 14.85 9.82
CA CYS A 31 0.23 14.04 8.77
C CYS A 31 0.86 12.65 8.71
N ILE A 32 0.09 11.69 8.24
CA ILE A 32 0.53 10.35 7.86
C ILE A 32 0.39 10.24 6.35
N LEU A 33 1.50 9.98 5.66
CA LEU A 33 1.48 9.77 4.23
C LEU A 33 1.03 8.34 3.93
N VAL A 34 0.08 8.18 3.04
CA VAL A 34 -0.48 6.88 2.69
C VAL A 34 -0.36 6.65 1.20
N MET A 35 0.29 5.54 0.82
CA MET A 35 0.32 5.08 -0.58
C MET A 35 -0.46 3.79 -0.70
N ARG A 36 -1.42 3.74 -1.60
CA ARG A 36 -2.25 2.57 -1.85
C ARG A 36 -2.25 2.16 -3.32
N GLY A 37 -2.60 0.90 -3.59
CA GLY A 37 -2.52 0.34 -4.93
C GLY A 37 -1.08 0.07 -5.38
N ALA A 38 -0.13 0.02 -4.45
CA ALA A 38 1.29 -0.23 -4.71
C ALA A 38 1.74 -1.66 -4.38
N GLY A 39 0.82 -2.50 -3.89
CA GLY A 39 1.05 -3.92 -3.64
C GLY A 39 1.11 -4.76 -4.90
N PRO A 40 1.30 -6.09 -4.78
CA PRO A 40 1.53 -6.96 -5.92
C PRO A 40 0.41 -6.96 -6.96
N LYS A 41 -0.84 -6.75 -6.56
CA LYS A 41 -1.98 -6.66 -7.49
C LYS A 41 -2.11 -5.28 -8.13
N GLY A 42 -1.84 -4.23 -7.38
CA GLY A 42 -1.91 -2.85 -7.89
C GLY A 42 -0.71 -2.49 -8.75
N TYR A 43 0.48 -2.91 -8.32
CA TYR A 43 1.77 -2.66 -8.98
C TYR A 43 2.47 -4.00 -9.27
N PRO A 44 2.19 -4.63 -10.41
CA PRO A 44 2.67 -5.99 -10.72
C PRO A 44 4.18 -6.15 -10.59
N GLY A 45 4.60 -7.19 -9.85
CA GLY A 45 6.00 -7.45 -9.56
C GLY A 45 6.44 -7.02 -8.16
N GLY A 46 5.61 -6.33 -7.39
CA GLY A 46 5.90 -5.95 -6.01
C GLY A 46 7.11 -5.03 -5.89
N ALA A 47 7.17 -3.99 -6.71
CA ALA A 47 8.24 -2.99 -6.67
C ALA A 47 8.33 -2.26 -5.33
N GLU A 48 9.50 -1.75 -4.99
CA GLU A 48 9.78 -0.95 -3.79
C GLU A 48 9.42 0.52 -4.02
N VAL A 49 8.12 0.84 -4.04
CA VAL A 49 7.61 2.16 -4.45
C VAL A 49 7.05 3.00 -3.31
N VAL A 50 6.92 2.45 -2.10
CA VAL A 50 6.36 3.17 -0.92
C VAL A 50 7.42 4.03 -0.21
N ASN A 51 8.45 4.47 -0.91
CA ASN A 51 9.49 5.35 -0.37
C ASN A 51 9.01 6.80 -0.44
N MET A 52 8.28 7.24 0.57
CA MET A 52 7.77 8.60 0.62
C MET A 52 8.65 9.48 1.50
N ARG A 53 9.04 10.65 0.97
CA ARG A 53 9.70 11.73 1.71
C ARG A 53 8.68 12.75 2.22
N ALA A 54 9.07 13.54 3.19
CA ALA A 54 8.31 14.74 3.52
C ALA A 54 8.35 15.75 2.35
N PRO A 55 7.32 16.63 2.21
CA PRO A 55 7.34 17.72 1.24
C PRO A 55 8.59 18.59 1.36
N ALA A 56 9.05 19.17 0.25
CA ALA A 56 10.28 19.96 0.21
C ALA A 56 10.26 21.14 1.20
N TYR A 57 9.10 21.74 1.46
CA TYR A 57 8.99 22.85 2.40
C TYR A 57 9.15 22.40 3.86
N LEU A 58 8.70 21.19 4.22
CA LEU A 58 8.91 20.61 5.55
C LEU A 58 10.37 20.18 5.74
N LEU A 59 10.99 19.59 4.71
CA LEU A 59 12.43 19.27 4.74
C LEU A 59 13.26 20.51 5.00
N LYS A 60 12.95 21.64 4.35
CA LYS A 60 13.62 22.92 4.57
C LYS A 60 13.36 23.48 5.98
N ALA A 61 12.26 23.14 6.60
CA ALA A 61 11.93 23.51 7.98
C ALA A 61 12.55 22.57 9.03
N GLY A 62 13.27 21.51 8.60
CA GLY A 62 13.94 20.55 9.50
C GLY A 62 13.11 19.32 9.86
N VAL A 63 11.94 19.12 9.24
CA VAL A 63 11.15 17.88 9.39
C VAL A 63 11.69 16.87 8.39
N GLU A 64 12.53 15.94 8.84
CA GLU A 64 13.26 15.02 7.96
C GLU A 64 12.37 13.91 7.39
N ALA A 65 11.37 13.45 8.15
CA ALA A 65 10.50 12.34 7.76
C ALA A 65 9.11 12.49 8.37
N LEU A 66 8.11 11.92 7.68
CA LEU A 66 6.75 11.73 8.20
C LEU A 66 6.44 10.24 8.28
N PRO A 67 5.52 9.83 9.17
CA PRO A 67 5.03 8.46 9.19
C PRO A 67 4.39 8.09 7.85
N CYS A 68 4.65 6.87 7.39
CA CYS A 68 4.14 6.36 6.13
C CYS A 68 3.38 5.04 6.34
N ILE A 69 2.31 4.84 5.60
CA ILE A 69 1.60 3.56 5.49
C ILE A 69 1.41 3.22 4.01
N GLY A 70 1.60 1.96 3.64
CA GLY A 70 1.32 1.53 2.27
C GLY A 70 1.10 0.03 2.14
N ASP A 71 0.36 -0.35 1.11
CA ASP A 71 0.13 -1.74 0.72
C ASP A 71 1.21 -2.30 -0.20
N GLY A 72 2.28 -1.54 -0.43
CA GLY A 72 3.43 -1.93 -1.20
C GLY A 72 4.68 -2.14 -0.35
N ARG A 73 5.79 -2.42 -1.03
CA ARG A 73 7.12 -2.58 -0.44
C ARG A 73 7.85 -1.23 -0.37
N GLN A 74 8.80 -1.16 0.55
CA GLN A 74 9.71 -0.03 0.70
C GLN A 74 11.15 -0.52 0.66
N SER A 75 12.05 0.28 0.10
CA SER A 75 13.48 0.00 0.15
C SER A 75 14.01 0.07 1.58
N GLY A 76 14.94 -0.80 1.94
CA GLY A 76 15.65 -0.76 3.23
C GLY A 76 16.47 0.52 3.47
N THR A 77 16.63 1.36 2.46
CA THR A 77 17.31 2.67 2.57
C THR A 77 16.36 3.82 2.92
N SER A 78 15.05 3.57 3.02
CA SER A 78 14.10 4.61 3.42
C SER A 78 14.26 4.94 4.91
N GLY A 79 14.30 6.23 5.23
CA GLY A 79 14.43 6.74 6.60
C GLY A 79 13.12 7.03 7.31
N SER A 80 11.98 6.88 6.64
CA SER A 80 10.66 7.18 7.22
C SER A 80 10.17 6.09 8.16
N PRO A 81 9.58 6.43 9.32
CA PRO A 81 8.83 5.47 10.12
C PRO A 81 7.66 4.91 9.30
N SER A 82 7.63 3.61 9.04
CA SER A 82 6.72 3.06 8.03
C SER A 82 6.04 1.77 8.46
N ILE A 83 4.77 1.64 8.09
CA ILE A 83 4.02 0.39 8.04
C ILE A 83 3.91 -0.01 6.57
N LEU A 84 4.51 -1.14 6.24
CA LEU A 84 4.61 -1.65 4.87
C LEU A 84 3.72 -2.88 4.68
N ASN A 85 3.49 -3.22 3.41
CA ASN A 85 2.76 -4.45 3.07
C ASN A 85 1.41 -4.54 3.78
N ALA A 86 0.76 -3.38 3.98
CA ALA A 86 -0.55 -3.34 4.63
C ALA A 86 -1.54 -4.21 3.84
N ALA A 87 -2.14 -5.17 4.54
CA ALA A 87 -3.03 -6.15 3.94
C ALA A 87 -4.34 -6.28 4.75
N PRO A 88 -5.47 -6.55 4.10
CA PRO A 88 -5.64 -6.72 2.65
C PRO A 88 -5.31 -5.45 1.87
N GLU A 89 -4.70 -5.61 0.68
CA GLU A 89 -4.31 -4.50 -0.19
C GLU A 89 -5.53 -3.70 -0.67
N ALA A 90 -5.32 -2.45 -1.11
CA ALA A 90 -6.40 -1.66 -1.71
C ALA A 90 -7.07 -2.36 -2.91
N PRO A 91 -6.33 -3.00 -3.85
CA PRO A 91 -6.94 -3.80 -4.92
C PRO A 91 -7.77 -5.00 -4.44
N ASP A 92 -7.57 -5.47 -3.23
CA ASP A 92 -8.42 -6.49 -2.58
C ASP A 92 -9.54 -5.87 -1.72
N ASN A 93 -9.81 -4.57 -1.90
CA ASN A 93 -10.80 -3.79 -1.16
C ASN A 93 -10.56 -3.82 0.36
N GLY A 94 -9.31 -3.80 0.78
CA GLY A 94 -8.89 -3.66 2.16
C GLY A 94 -9.13 -2.26 2.74
N GLY A 95 -8.74 -2.03 3.99
CA GLY A 95 -8.95 -0.77 4.70
C GLY A 95 -8.40 0.45 3.98
N LEU A 96 -7.24 0.32 3.31
CA LEU A 96 -6.66 1.42 2.53
C LEU A 96 -7.55 1.86 1.36
N ALA A 97 -8.37 0.95 0.79
CA ALA A 97 -9.24 1.29 -0.33
C ALA A 97 -10.36 2.26 0.04
N VAL A 98 -10.81 2.26 1.30
CA VAL A 98 -11.88 3.14 1.80
C VAL A 98 -11.37 4.38 2.51
N LEU A 99 -10.07 4.44 2.81
CA LEU A 99 -9.42 5.59 3.43
C LEU A 99 -9.47 6.81 2.51
N GLN A 100 -9.72 7.99 3.07
CA GLN A 100 -9.74 9.26 2.33
C GLN A 100 -8.73 10.24 2.92
N THR A 101 -8.20 11.13 2.08
CA THR A 101 -7.41 12.27 2.56
C THR A 101 -8.26 13.12 3.51
N GLY A 102 -7.73 13.39 4.70
CA GLY A 102 -8.43 14.11 5.76
C GLY A 102 -8.94 13.21 6.89
N ASP A 103 -9.06 11.91 6.68
CA ASP A 103 -9.37 10.98 7.77
C ASP A 103 -8.25 10.99 8.82
N THR A 104 -8.61 10.67 10.05
CA THR A 104 -7.61 10.45 11.10
C THR A 104 -7.27 8.97 11.18
N ILE A 105 -5.98 8.65 11.18
CA ILE A 105 -5.47 7.31 11.46
C ILE A 105 -4.88 7.33 12.86
N ARG A 106 -5.25 6.33 13.68
CA ARG A 106 -4.60 6.03 14.96
C ARG A 106 -3.71 4.80 14.76
N ILE A 107 -2.42 4.97 15.09
CA ILE A 107 -1.45 3.89 15.16
C ILE A 107 -1.12 3.65 16.62
N ASP A 108 -1.23 2.40 17.08
CA ASP A 108 -0.87 2.00 18.43
C ASP A 108 0.12 0.84 18.38
N LEU A 109 1.38 1.14 18.70
CA LEU A 109 2.47 0.17 18.66
C LEU A 109 2.42 -0.84 19.82
N ASN A 110 1.68 -0.55 20.89
CA ASN A 110 1.51 -1.51 22.00
C ASN A 110 0.43 -2.54 21.66
N GLU A 111 -0.61 -2.10 20.93
CA GLU A 111 -1.72 -2.96 20.49
C GLU A 111 -1.49 -3.54 19.10
N PHE A 112 -0.37 -3.22 18.45
CA PHE A 112 -0.05 -3.63 17.07
C PHE A 112 -1.18 -3.32 16.09
N SER A 113 -1.75 -2.13 16.19
CA SER A 113 -2.93 -1.74 15.42
C SER A 113 -2.75 -0.43 14.66
N ALA A 114 -3.41 -0.34 13.51
CA ALA A 114 -3.57 0.90 12.75
C ALA A 114 -5.02 0.98 12.28
N ASN A 115 -5.75 1.97 12.75
CA ASN A 115 -7.19 2.09 12.53
C ASN A 115 -7.55 3.46 11.97
N ILE A 116 -8.53 3.48 11.08
CA ILE A 116 -9.18 4.71 10.61
C ILE A 116 -10.22 5.11 11.67
N LEU A 117 -10.16 6.32 12.16
CA LEU A 117 -11.11 6.82 13.17
C LEU A 117 -12.38 7.37 12.51
N ILE A 118 -13.16 6.48 11.91
CA ILE A 118 -14.50 6.74 11.38
C ILE A 118 -15.48 5.75 12.03
N SER A 119 -16.78 6.03 11.94
CA SER A 119 -17.79 5.09 12.45
C SER A 119 -17.89 3.82 11.59
N GLU A 120 -18.38 2.74 12.18
CA GLU A 120 -18.65 1.49 11.45
C GLU A 120 -19.63 1.72 10.30
N ASP A 121 -20.65 2.56 10.49
CA ASP A 121 -21.62 2.89 9.44
C ASP A 121 -20.96 3.63 8.27
N GLU A 122 -20.09 4.58 8.56
CA GLU A 122 -19.32 5.30 7.53
C GLU A 122 -18.38 4.35 6.77
N TYR A 123 -17.69 3.48 7.50
CA TYR A 123 -16.82 2.47 6.90
C TYR A 123 -17.62 1.55 5.96
N ALA A 124 -18.76 1.04 6.45
CA ALA A 124 -19.64 0.17 5.67
C ALA A 124 -20.16 0.89 4.40
N SER A 125 -20.62 2.14 4.55
CA SER A 125 -21.12 2.95 3.44
C SER A 125 -20.04 3.18 2.38
N ARG A 126 -18.82 3.56 2.76
CA ARG A 126 -17.70 3.75 1.84
C ARG A 126 -17.35 2.45 1.11
N ARG A 127 -17.34 1.34 1.84
CA ARG A 127 -17.04 0.02 1.29
C ARG A 127 -18.11 -0.44 0.29
N GLU A 128 -19.38 -0.24 0.60
CA GLU A 128 -20.48 -0.54 -0.32
C GLU A 128 -20.38 0.30 -1.60
N ALA A 129 -20.12 1.59 -1.48
CA ALA A 129 -19.93 2.48 -2.62
C ALA A 129 -18.74 2.05 -3.48
N LEU A 130 -17.62 1.66 -2.87
CA LEU A 130 -16.44 1.14 -3.56
C LEU A 130 -16.78 -0.12 -4.37
N ILE A 131 -17.46 -1.09 -3.75
CA ILE A 131 -17.85 -2.34 -4.40
C ILE A 131 -18.85 -2.08 -5.54
N ALA A 132 -19.82 -1.20 -5.33
CA ALA A 132 -20.79 -0.83 -6.36
C ALA A 132 -20.12 -0.14 -7.56
N ALA A 133 -19.00 0.56 -7.34
CA ALA A 133 -18.19 1.15 -8.41
C ALA A 133 -17.25 0.15 -9.13
N GLY A 134 -17.26 -1.13 -8.73
CA GLY A 134 -16.42 -2.16 -9.34
C GLY A 134 -15.13 -2.47 -8.57
N GLY A 135 -14.98 -1.97 -7.34
CA GLY A 135 -13.80 -2.14 -6.50
C GLY A 135 -12.73 -1.07 -6.72
N PHE A 136 -11.58 -1.27 -6.09
CA PHE A 136 -10.45 -0.34 -6.22
C PHE A 136 -9.89 -0.36 -7.64
N ALA A 137 -9.81 0.79 -8.27
CA ALA A 137 -9.26 0.93 -9.63
C ALA A 137 -7.74 0.80 -9.61
N VAL A 138 -7.20 -0.02 -10.49
CA VAL A 138 -5.77 -0.15 -10.73
C VAL A 138 -5.43 0.25 -12.16
N PRO A 139 -4.22 0.74 -12.44
CA PRO A 139 -3.80 1.03 -13.81
C PRO A 139 -3.90 -0.21 -14.69
N GLU A 140 -4.22 -0.01 -15.96
CA GLU A 140 -4.27 -1.08 -16.95
C GLU A 140 -2.90 -1.78 -17.09
N SER A 141 -2.93 -3.08 -17.31
CA SER A 141 -1.71 -3.83 -17.58
C SER A 141 -1.15 -3.47 -18.95
N GLN A 142 0.12 -3.12 -19.01
CA GLN A 142 0.80 -2.72 -20.25
C GLN A 142 1.38 -3.89 -21.01
N THR A 143 1.47 -5.05 -20.35
CA THR A 143 2.03 -6.28 -20.93
C THR A 143 1.23 -7.50 -20.50
N PRO A 144 1.21 -8.60 -21.29
CA PRO A 144 0.60 -9.86 -20.87
C PRO A 144 1.18 -10.38 -19.55
N TRP A 145 2.49 -10.15 -19.29
CA TRP A 145 3.12 -10.58 -18.05
C TRP A 145 2.51 -9.86 -16.83
N GLN A 146 2.32 -8.55 -16.90
CA GLN A 146 1.68 -7.78 -15.81
C GLN A 146 0.26 -8.28 -15.55
N GLN A 147 -0.50 -8.57 -16.61
CA GLN A 147 -1.84 -9.10 -16.50
C GLN A 147 -1.84 -10.47 -15.81
N TYR A 148 -1.03 -11.41 -16.30
CA TYR A 148 -0.95 -12.76 -15.71
C TYR A 148 -0.46 -12.73 -14.27
N PHE A 149 0.53 -11.88 -13.98
CA PHE A 149 1.00 -11.73 -12.61
C PHE A 149 -0.11 -11.24 -11.70
N ARG A 150 -0.82 -10.18 -12.08
CA ARG A 150 -1.94 -9.60 -11.29
C ARG A 150 -3.07 -10.60 -11.07
N GLU A 151 -3.38 -11.40 -12.07
CA GLU A 151 -4.42 -12.42 -11.99
C GLU A 151 -4.03 -13.60 -11.09
N LEU A 152 -2.75 -13.94 -11.01
CA LEU A 152 -2.27 -15.15 -10.33
C LEU A 152 -1.66 -14.87 -8.96
N VAL A 153 -1.19 -13.66 -8.68
CA VAL A 153 -0.51 -13.36 -7.41
C VAL A 153 -1.50 -13.34 -6.25
N GLU A 154 -1.10 -13.95 -5.15
CA GLU A 154 -1.78 -13.83 -3.87
C GLU A 154 -1.34 -12.55 -3.15
N PRO A 155 -2.19 -11.95 -2.30
CA PRO A 155 -1.83 -10.76 -1.53
C PRO A 155 -0.71 -11.02 -0.51
N PHE A 156 -0.19 -9.96 0.10
CA PHE A 156 0.93 -10.06 1.05
C PHE A 156 0.60 -10.92 2.28
N ASP A 157 -0.62 -10.87 2.80
CA ASP A 157 -1.05 -11.71 3.93
C ASP A 157 -1.04 -13.21 3.61
N LYS A 158 -1.01 -13.56 2.31
CA LYS A 158 -0.82 -14.93 1.81
C LYS A 158 0.57 -15.18 1.23
N GLY A 159 1.52 -14.28 1.48
CA GLY A 159 2.92 -14.44 1.13
C GLY A 159 3.30 -14.03 -0.28
N MET A 160 2.46 -13.32 -1.02
CA MET A 160 2.73 -12.86 -2.39
C MET A 160 3.17 -14.01 -3.34
N THR A 161 2.65 -15.20 -3.12
CA THR A 161 2.94 -16.37 -3.96
C THR A 161 2.03 -16.40 -5.17
N LEU A 162 2.42 -17.14 -6.20
CA LEU A 162 1.52 -17.38 -7.32
C LEU A 162 0.56 -18.52 -7.00
N ARG A 163 -0.72 -18.36 -7.30
CA ARG A 163 -1.71 -19.42 -7.14
C ARG A 163 -1.27 -20.69 -7.85
N GLY A 164 -1.36 -21.82 -7.17
CA GLY A 164 -0.90 -23.10 -7.66
C GLY A 164 0.59 -23.37 -7.43
N ALA A 165 1.34 -22.46 -6.80
CA ALA A 165 2.76 -22.68 -6.48
C ALA A 165 2.96 -23.92 -5.59
N ASP A 166 1.99 -24.28 -4.77
CA ASP A 166 2.03 -25.49 -3.93
C ASP A 166 2.15 -26.78 -4.71
N ASN A 167 1.67 -26.82 -5.95
CA ASN A 167 1.78 -27.99 -6.82
C ASN A 167 3.23 -28.36 -7.12
N TYR A 168 4.16 -27.43 -6.92
CA TYR A 168 5.59 -27.62 -7.25
C TYR A 168 6.46 -27.94 -6.04
N LYS A 169 5.91 -27.96 -4.83
CA LYS A 169 6.66 -28.29 -3.59
C LYS A 169 7.33 -29.66 -3.69
N ASP A 170 6.63 -30.64 -4.24
CA ASP A 170 7.17 -31.99 -4.38
C ASP A 170 8.20 -32.11 -5.49
N VAL A 171 8.13 -31.29 -6.52
CA VAL A 171 9.14 -31.25 -7.58
C VAL A 171 10.47 -30.81 -7.00
N ALA A 172 10.48 -29.74 -6.20
CA ALA A 172 11.68 -29.25 -5.54
C ALA A 172 12.28 -30.25 -4.53
N ARG A 173 11.43 -31.07 -3.89
CA ARG A 173 11.86 -32.10 -2.92
C ARG A 173 12.43 -33.37 -3.60
N LYS A 174 12.03 -33.69 -4.83
CA LYS A 174 12.40 -34.92 -5.54
C LYS A 174 13.74 -34.85 -6.22
N GLY A 175 14.43 -33.74 -6.20
CA GLY A 175 15.75 -33.61 -6.78
C GLY A 175 15.94 -32.41 -7.69
N LEU A 176 16.86 -32.54 -8.63
CA LEU A 176 17.26 -31.45 -9.50
C LEU A 176 16.09 -30.92 -10.34
N PRO A 177 15.97 -29.60 -10.50
CA PRO A 177 15.07 -29.02 -11.48
C PRO A 177 15.37 -29.59 -12.85
N ARG A 178 14.34 -29.60 -13.69
CA ARG A 178 14.53 -30.00 -15.09
C ARG A 178 15.59 -29.11 -15.75
N ASP A 179 16.55 -29.73 -16.39
CA ASP A 179 17.59 -29.04 -17.15
C ASP A 179 16.96 -28.31 -18.34
N ASN A 180 17.28 -27.06 -18.53
CA ASN A 180 16.74 -26.18 -19.56
C ASN A 180 17.78 -25.76 -20.60
N HIS A 181 18.93 -26.41 -20.65
CA HIS A 181 19.98 -26.11 -21.65
C HIS A 181 19.63 -26.54 -23.05
#